data_9562181a7517fe2c24cab000264727b6
#
_entry.id   9562181a7517fe2c24cab000264727b6
#
_cell.length_a   1.000
_cell.length_b   1.000
_cell.length_c   1.000
_cell.angle_alpha   90.00
_cell.angle_beta   90.00
_cell.angle_gamma   90.00
#
_symmetry.space_group_name_H-M   'P 1'
#
loop_
_entity.id
_entity.type
_entity.pdbx_description
1 polymer ?
#
loop_
_entity_poly.entity_id
_entity_poly.type
_entity_poly.pdbx_seq_one_letter_code
_entity_poly.pdbx_strand_id
1 'polypeptide(L)'
;MTSDEAVQTARQLLETGDMADAWTRKNGEVGLALSVESPRGEVRSWFVPVAHKGRLLGFFELTPEFSPLRYSSFQRREGQMDGCPPAADWLDHPTILRRAAKLLRPGESAGEPYLSYDALPSRLAWAVPVTSPAHRERIVFVAGEAVFEARAPGEFTGGTGQA
;
A
#
# COMPACT_ATOMS: atom_id res chain seq x y z
N MET A 1 0.38 19.23 8.98
CA MET A 1 0.20 17.79 9.16
C MET A 1 1.23 17.04 8.36
N THR A 2 2.09 16.32 9.01
CA THR A 2 3.24 15.75 8.34
C THR A 2 3.30 14.25 8.54
N SER A 3 3.99 13.57 7.63
CA SER A 3 4.25 12.14 7.77
C SER A 3 5.04 11.83 9.04
N ASP A 4 5.78 12.82 9.58
CA ASP A 4 6.53 12.63 10.82
C ASP A 4 5.64 12.33 12.01
N GLU A 5 4.48 12.96 12.07
CA GLU A 5 3.54 12.69 13.16
C GLU A 5 3.00 11.27 13.09
N ALA A 6 2.75 10.77 11.87
CA ALA A 6 2.33 9.40 11.68
C ALA A 6 3.43 8.43 12.11
N VAL A 7 4.68 8.72 11.79
CA VAL A 7 5.82 7.89 12.19
C VAL A 7 5.94 7.85 13.72
N GLN A 8 5.81 9.01 14.38
CA GLN A 8 5.90 9.06 15.85
C GLN A 8 4.79 8.27 16.52
N THR A 9 3.57 8.39 15.99
CA THR A 9 2.46 7.59 16.51
C THR A 9 2.71 6.11 16.35
N ALA A 10 3.19 5.69 15.18
CA ALA A 10 3.49 4.28 14.93
C ALA A 10 4.61 3.77 15.84
N ARG A 11 5.63 4.59 16.08
CA ARG A 11 6.72 4.20 17.00
C ARG A 11 6.19 3.99 18.41
N GLN A 12 5.31 4.88 18.87
CA GLN A 12 4.69 4.71 20.18
C GLN A 12 3.85 3.44 20.24
N LEU A 13 3.07 3.17 19.21
CA LEU A 13 2.26 1.97 19.15
C LEU A 13 3.12 0.71 19.14
N LEU A 14 4.28 0.76 18.47
CA LEU A 14 5.19 -0.37 18.44
C LEU A 14 5.84 -0.60 19.79
N GLU A 15 6.26 0.47 20.47
CA GLU A 15 6.98 0.37 21.73
C GLU A 15 6.09 0.02 22.92
N THR A 16 4.91 0.63 22.98
CA THR A 16 4.07 0.56 24.18
C THR A 16 2.73 -0.13 23.97
N GLY A 17 2.35 -0.37 22.72
CA GLY A 17 1.07 -0.99 22.42
C GLY A 17 1.17 -2.50 22.32
N ASP A 18 0.04 -3.11 21.99
CA ASP A 18 -0.08 -4.55 21.83
C ASP A 18 -0.63 -4.94 20.46
N MET A 19 -0.66 -4.01 19.52
CA MET A 19 -1.17 -4.27 18.18
C MET A 19 -0.26 -5.19 17.39
N ALA A 20 1.06 -4.99 17.52
CA ALA A 20 2.05 -5.86 16.89
C ALA A 20 2.48 -6.94 17.89
N ASP A 21 2.92 -8.08 17.37
CA ASP A 21 3.40 -9.16 18.24
C ASP A 21 4.72 -8.80 18.94
N ALA A 22 5.06 -9.56 19.98
CA ALA A 22 6.22 -9.26 20.82
C ALA A 22 7.54 -9.30 20.04
N TRP A 23 7.68 -10.23 19.12
CA TRP A 23 8.89 -10.35 18.31
C TRP A 23 9.07 -9.12 17.40
N THR A 24 7.98 -8.68 16.78
CA THR A 24 7.99 -7.49 15.93
C THR A 24 8.31 -6.24 16.73
N ARG A 25 7.75 -6.11 17.94
CA ARG A 25 8.03 -4.96 18.79
C ARG A 25 9.52 -4.89 19.15
N LYS A 26 10.17 -6.03 19.29
CA LYS A 26 11.58 -6.09 19.64
C LYS A 26 12.50 -5.85 18.44
N ASN A 27 12.14 -6.36 17.27
CA ASN A 27 13.04 -6.42 16.13
C ASN A 27 12.67 -5.47 14.99
N GLY A 28 11.44 -4.99 14.94
CA GLY A 28 10.97 -4.17 13.84
C GLY A 28 11.43 -2.72 13.95
N GLU A 29 11.60 -2.11 12.80
CA GLU A 29 11.90 -0.68 12.69
C GLU A 29 10.80 0.01 11.90
N VAL A 30 10.29 1.10 12.44
CA VAL A 30 9.27 1.91 11.77
C VAL A 30 9.94 2.74 10.68
N GLY A 31 9.43 2.64 9.47
CA GLY A 31 9.91 3.41 8.33
C GLY A 31 9.12 4.68 8.10
N LEU A 32 9.35 5.31 6.96
CA LEU A 32 8.64 6.53 6.60
C LEU A 32 7.17 6.25 6.34
N ALA A 33 6.32 7.15 6.78
CA ALA A 33 4.89 7.03 6.56
C ALA A 33 4.52 7.44 5.14
N LEU A 34 3.55 6.74 4.57
CA LEU A 34 3.01 7.04 3.26
C LEU A 34 1.53 7.36 3.41
N SER A 35 1.08 8.42 2.73
CA SER A 35 -0.36 8.69 2.69
C SER A 35 -1.04 7.70 1.75
N VAL A 36 -2.20 7.22 2.17
CA VAL A 36 -3.08 6.42 1.34
C VAL A 36 -4.14 7.37 0.81
N GLU A 37 -4.24 7.51 -0.50
CA GLU A 37 -5.02 8.57 -1.11
C GLU A 37 -6.10 8.04 -2.02
N SER A 38 -7.17 8.82 -2.14
CA SER A 38 -8.18 8.60 -3.16
C SER A 38 -7.64 9.07 -4.52
N PRO A 39 -8.29 8.69 -5.62
CA PRO A 39 -7.89 9.23 -6.94
C PRO A 39 -7.95 10.75 -7.04
N ARG A 40 -8.65 11.40 -6.14
CA ARG A 40 -8.73 12.87 -6.08
C ARG A 40 -7.66 13.50 -5.20
N GLY A 41 -6.77 12.68 -4.64
CA GLY A 41 -5.69 13.16 -3.79
C GLY A 41 -6.06 13.40 -2.33
N GLU A 42 -7.24 12.95 -1.90
CA GLU A 42 -7.63 13.07 -0.49
C GLU A 42 -6.95 11.99 0.34
N VAL A 43 -6.37 12.38 1.45
CA VAL A 43 -5.74 11.42 2.37
C VAL A 43 -6.84 10.63 3.09
N ARG A 44 -6.80 9.32 2.89
CA ARG A 44 -7.78 8.41 3.50
C ARG A 44 -7.23 7.77 4.77
N SER A 45 -5.94 7.54 4.81
CA SER A 45 -5.27 6.95 5.96
C SER A 45 -3.77 7.12 5.78
N TRP A 46 -3.02 6.71 6.80
CA TRP A 46 -1.56 6.65 6.74
C TRP A 46 -1.11 5.21 6.85
N PHE A 47 -0.19 4.85 5.99
CA PHE A 47 0.47 3.55 5.98
C PHE A 47 1.87 3.75 6.55
N VAL A 48 2.19 3.07 7.65
CA VAL A 48 3.50 3.19 8.27
C VAL A 48 4.14 1.79 8.34
N PRO A 49 5.15 1.54 7.50
CA PRO A 49 5.74 0.21 7.43
C PRO A 49 6.61 -0.09 8.64
N VAL A 50 6.65 -1.36 9.00
CA VAL A 50 7.57 -1.89 9.99
C VAL A 50 8.44 -2.94 9.29
N ALA A 51 9.74 -2.73 9.31
CA ALA A 51 10.69 -3.54 8.55
C ALA A 51 11.74 -4.18 9.44
N HIS A 52 12.36 -5.21 8.91
CA HIS A 52 13.49 -5.88 9.56
C HIS A 52 14.33 -6.53 8.45
N LYS A 53 15.62 -6.20 8.43
CA LYS A 53 16.58 -6.77 7.46
C LYS A 53 16.11 -6.69 5.99
N GLY A 54 15.57 -5.53 5.63
CA GLY A 54 15.17 -5.27 4.25
C GLY A 54 13.84 -5.88 3.84
N ARG A 55 13.10 -6.48 4.78
CA ARG A 55 11.78 -7.05 4.53
C ARG A 55 10.72 -6.37 5.37
N LEU A 56 9.50 -6.33 4.86
CA LEU A 56 8.38 -5.79 5.62
C LEU A 56 7.81 -6.86 6.53
N LEU A 57 7.81 -6.58 7.85
CA LEU A 57 7.13 -7.43 8.81
C LEU A 57 5.63 -7.19 8.79
N GLY A 58 5.23 -5.95 8.56
CA GLY A 58 3.86 -5.52 8.55
C GLY A 58 3.78 -4.01 8.46
N PHE A 59 2.62 -3.46 8.75
CA PHE A 59 2.42 -2.02 8.72
C PHE A 59 1.29 -1.61 9.64
N PHE A 60 1.40 -0.40 10.17
CA PHE A 60 0.30 0.27 10.87
C PHE A 60 -0.52 1.07 9.87
N GLU A 61 -1.83 1.08 10.06
CA GLU A 61 -2.69 2.05 9.40
C GLU A 61 -3.24 3.00 10.46
N LEU A 62 -3.20 4.28 10.14
CA LEU A 62 -3.71 5.33 11.02
C LEU A 62 -4.75 6.14 10.27
N THR A 63 -5.69 6.74 11.00
CA THR A 63 -6.63 7.69 10.40
C THR A 63 -5.87 8.93 9.92
N PRO A 64 -6.49 9.80 9.11
CA PRO A 64 -5.86 11.06 8.74
C PRO A 64 -5.42 11.89 9.95
N GLU A 65 -6.07 11.73 11.10
CA GLU A 65 -5.76 12.43 12.34
C GLU A 65 -4.82 11.63 13.25
N PHE A 66 -4.20 10.57 12.71
CA PHE A 66 -3.18 9.76 13.38
C PHE A 66 -3.70 8.87 14.51
N SER A 67 -4.99 8.54 14.50
CA SER A 67 -5.52 7.53 15.41
C SER A 67 -5.27 6.13 14.84
N PRO A 68 -4.94 5.15 15.69
CA PRO A 68 -4.67 3.81 15.19
C PRO A 68 -5.92 3.15 14.64
N LEU A 69 -5.79 2.55 13.45
CA LEU A 69 -6.85 1.76 12.84
C LEU A 69 -6.56 0.27 13.00
N ARG A 70 -5.38 -0.15 12.57
CA ARG A 70 -4.98 -1.56 12.66
C ARG A 70 -3.51 -1.73 12.40
N TYR A 71 -2.99 -2.89 12.79
CA TYR A 71 -1.70 -3.39 12.37
C TYR A 71 -1.94 -4.65 11.55
N SER A 72 -1.33 -4.73 10.38
CA SER A 72 -1.40 -5.90 9.51
C SER A 72 -0.03 -6.53 9.39
N SER A 73 0.05 -7.84 9.56
CA SER A 73 1.32 -8.56 9.53
C SER A 73 1.47 -9.36 8.24
N PHE A 74 2.66 -9.33 7.66
CA PHE A 74 3.03 -10.21 6.56
C PHE A 74 3.57 -11.55 7.06
N GLN A 75 3.89 -11.63 8.36
CA GLN A 75 4.40 -12.87 8.94
C GLN A 75 3.31 -13.91 9.03
N ARG A 76 3.59 -15.12 8.61
CA ARG A 76 2.66 -16.24 8.79
C ARG A 76 2.64 -16.69 10.24
N ARG A 77 3.81 -16.62 10.89
CA ARG A 77 3.96 -16.91 12.31
C ARG A 77 4.95 -15.92 12.89
N GLU A 78 4.80 -15.65 14.16
CA GLU A 78 5.68 -14.72 14.86
C GLU A 78 7.15 -15.12 14.69
N GLY A 79 7.96 -14.16 14.24
CA GLY A 79 9.39 -14.35 14.05
C GLY A 79 9.81 -15.03 12.75
N GLN A 80 8.86 -15.47 11.94
CA GLN A 80 9.17 -16.08 10.65
C GLN A 80 9.17 -15.04 9.54
N MET A 81 10.27 -15.00 8.81
CA MET A 81 10.47 -14.00 7.75
C MET A 81 10.05 -14.48 6.36
N ASP A 82 9.75 -15.78 6.20
CA ASP A 82 9.50 -16.37 4.89
C ASP A 82 8.26 -15.82 4.19
N GLY A 83 7.28 -15.31 4.95
CA GLY A 83 6.11 -14.66 4.38
C GLY A 83 6.27 -13.16 4.15
N CYS A 84 7.40 -12.59 4.55
CA CYS A 84 7.61 -11.15 4.50
C CYS A 84 8.18 -10.75 3.13
N PRO A 85 7.53 -9.80 2.42
CA PRO A 85 8.04 -9.36 1.13
C PRO A 85 9.28 -8.48 1.30
N PRO A 86 10.13 -8.39 0.28
CA PRO A 86 11.17 -7.36 0.28
C PRO A 86 10.53 -5.98 0.41
N ALA A 87 11.16 -5.10 1.18
CA ALA A 87 10.62 -3.76 1.37
C ALA A 87 10.44 -3.02 0.04
N ALA A 88 11.32 -3.26 -0.93
CA ALA A 88 11.25 -2.61 -2.23
C ALA A 88 9.95 -2.94 -2.99
N ASP A 89 9.34 -4.10 -2.73
CA ASP A 89 8.08 -4.46 -3.39
C ASP A 89 6.97 -3.46 -3.08
N TRP A 90 7.04 -2.80 -1.94
CA TRP A 90 6.01 -1.87 -1.49
C TRP A 90 6.48 -0.44 -1.33
N LEU A 91 7.79 -0.18 -1.34
CA LEU A 91 8.32 1.15 -1.02
C LEU A 91 9.15 1.77 -2.13
N ASP A 92 9.51 1.01 -3.16
CA ASP A 92 10.38 1.50 -4.22
C ASP A 92 9.59 1.83 -5.47
N HIS A 93 9.46 3.12 -5.78
CA HIS A 93 8.69 3.56 -6.95
C HIS A 93 9.19 2.95 -8.27
N PRO A 94 10.49 2.89 -8.55
CA PRO A 94 10.96 2.23 -9.78
C PRO A 94 10.52 0.78 -9.89
N THR A 95 10.52 0.04 -8.79
CA THR A 95 10.05 -1.35 -8.77
C THR A 95 8.56 -1.42 -9.12
N ILE A 96 7.77 -0.53 -8.51
CA ILE A 96 6.34 -0.47 -8.73
C ILE A 96 6.02 -0.13 -10.19
N LEU A 97 6.70 0.86 -10.74
CA LEU A 97 6.51 1.27 -12.13
C LEU A 97 6.91 0.17 -13.10
N ARG A 98 8.00 -0.54 -12.82
CA ARG A 98 8.43 -1.65 -13.68
C ARG A 98 7.41 -2.76 -13.70
N ARG A 99 6.77 -3.04 -12.59
CA ARG A 99 5.71 -4.05 -12.52
C ARG A 99 4.45 -3.59 -13.26
N ALA A 100 4.07 -2.33 -13.08
CA ALA A 100 2.93 -1.76 -13.79
C ALA A 100 3.12 -1.80 -15.31
N ALA A 101 4.37 -1.68 -15.76
CA ALA A 101 4.68 -1.69 -17.19
C ALA A 101 4.22 -2.97 -17.89
N LYS A 102 4.04 -4.06 -17.16
CA LYS A 102 3.55 -5.31 -17.73
C LYS A 102 2.15 -5.20 -18.32
N LEU A 103 1.36 -4.26 -17.85
CA LEU A 103 -0.01 -4.05 -18.32
C LEU A 103 -0.18 -2.79 -19.17
N LEU A 104 0.92 -2.10 -19.49
CA LEU A 104 0.87 -0.95 -20.39
C LEU A 104 0.64 -1.41 -21.82
N ARG A 105 -0.21 -0.67 -22.53
CA ARG A 105 -0.48 -0.89 -23.94
C ARG A 105 0.38 0.05 -24.78
N PRO A 106 0.58 -0.24 -26.07
CA PRO A 106 1.35 0.65 -26.93
C PRO A 106 0.83 2.09 -26.89
N GLY A 107 1.75 3.04 -26.74
CA GLY A 107 1.41 4.46 -26.68
C GLY A 107 1.00 4.96 -25.31
N GLU A 108 0.86 4.08 -24.33
CA GLU A 108 0.51 4.49 -22.98
C GLU A 108 1.75 4.86 -22.17
N SER A 109 1.56 5.77 -21.23
CA SER A 109 2.61 6.14 -20.29
C SER A 109 2.09 6.12 -18.86
N ALA A 110 2.96 5.73 -17.94
CA ALA A 110 2.64 5.67 -16.50
C ALA A 110 2.99 7.00 -15.84
N GLY A 111 2.13 7.45 -14.94
CA GLY A 111 2.38 8.61 -14.10
C GLY A 111 2.93 8.21 -12.74
N GLU A 112 2.96 9.17 -11.83
CA GLU A 112 3.46 8.98 -10.48
C GLU A 112 2.59 8.01 -9.70
N PRO A 113 3.15 6.95 -9.13
CA PRO A 113 2.35 6.03 -8.33
C PRO A 113 1.95 6.65 -6.99
N TYR A 114 0.77 6.29 -6.51
CA TYR A 114 0.33 6.67 -5.19
C TYR A 114 -0.33 5.46 -4.52
N LEU A 115 -0.19 5.37 -3.20
CA LEU A 115 -0.78 4.26 -2.46
C LEU A 115 -2.27 4.53 -2.28
N SER A 116 -3.08 3.53 -2.51
CA SER A 116 -4.53 3.68 -2.46
C SER A 116 -5.19 2.35 -2.08
N TYR A 117 -6.49 2.33 -2.17
CA TYR A 117 -7.26 1.10 -2.08
C TYR A 117 -7.73 0.74 -3.49
N ASP A 118 -7.79 -0.55 -3.78
CA ASP A 118 -8.36 -0.98 -5.05
C ASP A 118 -9.91 -0.93 -4.94
N ALA A 119 -10.60 -1.89 -5.48
CA ALA A 119 -12.07 -1.90 -5.43
C ALA A 119 -12.64 -2.05 -4.01
N LEU A 120 -11.83 -2.53 -3.06
CA LEU A 120 -12.26 -2.75 -1.67
C LEU A 120 -11.45 -1.87 -0.73
N PRO A 121 -12.12 -1.14 0.18
CA PRO A 121 -11.40 -0.23 1.09
C PRO A 121 -10.37 -0.90 2.00
N SER A 122 -10.43 -2.21 2.16
CA SER A 122 -9.47 -2.93 3.00
C SER A 122 -8.26 -3.45 2.22
N ARG A 123 -8.22 -3.25 0.92
CA ARG A 123 -7.16 -3.79 0.07
C ARG A 123 -6.27 -2.68 -0.44
N LEU A 124 -5.11 -2.57 0.17
CA LEU A 124 -4.11 -1.59 -0.24
C LEU A 124 -3.39 -2.02 -1.51
N ALA A 125 -3.15 -1.08 -2.39
CA ALA A 125 -2.39 -1.30 -3.60
C ALA A 125 -1.83 0.03 -4.08
N TRP A 126 -0.71 -0.03 -4.79
CA TRP A 126 -0.20 1.14 -5.49
C TRP A 126 -1.05 1.38 -6.72
N ALA A 127 -1.54 2.60 -6.86
CA ALA A 127 -2.29 3.02 -8.04
C ALA A 127 -1.32 3.73 -8.97
N VAL A 128 -1.22 3.26 -10.19
CA VAL A 128 -0.39 3.87 -11.21
C VAL A 128 -1.30 4.42 -12.29
N PRO A 129 -1.44 5.75 -12.35
CA PRO A 129 -2.26 6.35 -13.41
C PRO A 129 -1.59 6.17 -14.75
N VAL A 130 -2.37 5.78 -15.74
CA VAL A 130 -1.88 5.49 -17.07
C VAL A 130 -2.68 6.33 -18.06
N THR A 131 -1.98 7.06 -18.92
CA THR A 131 -2.62 7.87 -19.95
C THR A 131 -2.20 7.41 -21.34
N SER A 132 -3.10 7.59 -22.30
CA SER A 132 -2.85 7.26 -23.69
C SER A 132 -2.82 8.53 -24.54
N PRO A 133 -2.35 8.46 -25.82
CA PRO A 133 -2.39 9.61 -26.71
C PRO A 133 -3.79 10.18 -26.92
N ALA A 134 -4.83 9.36 -26.75
CA ALA A 134 -6.21 9.80 -26.83
C ALA A 134 -6.70 10.41 -25.52
N HIS A 135 -5.80 10.65 -24.57
CA HIS A 135 -6.10 11.21 -23.25
C HIS A 135 -7.08 10.38 -22.44
N ARG A 136 -7.11 9.07 -22.70
CA ARG A 136 -7.88 8.15 -21.86
C ARG A 136 -7.04 7.80 -20.64
N GLU A 137 -7.67 7.91 -19.47
CA GLU A 137 -7.02 7.58 -18.22
C GLU A 137 -7.55 6.26 -17.69
N ARG A 138 -6.64 5.47 -17.19
CA ARG A 138 -7.00 4.26 -16.46
C ARG A 138 -5.98 4.06 -15.33
N ILE A 139 -6.26 3.13 -14.45
CA ILE A 139 -5.38 2.86 -13.32
C ILE A 139 -4.94 1.41 -13.37
N VAL A 140 -3.64 1.22 -13.25
CA VAL A 140 -3.05 -0.10 -13.05
C VAL A 140 -2.65 -0.19 -11.58
N PHE A 141 -3.09 -1.25 -10.93
CA PHE A 141 -2.75 -1.48 -9.53
C PHE A 141 -1.60 -2.46 -9.41
N VAL A 142 -0.72 -2.19 -8.44
CA VAL A 142 0.41 -3.06 -8.10
C VAL A 142 0.34 -3.35 -6.60
N ALA A 143 0.21 -4.61 -6.25
CA ALA A 143 0.17 -5.06 -4.86
C ALA A 143 1.19 -6.18 -4.69
N GLY A 144 2.42 -5.82 -4.31
CA GLY A 144 3.53 -6.76 -4.30
C GLY A 144 3.81 -7.24 -5.72
N GLU A 145 3.75 -8.53 -5.95
CA GLU A 145 3.97 -9.09 -7.29
C GLU A 145 2.72 -9.10 -8.16
N ALA A 146 1.56 -8.85 -7.57
CA ALA A 146 0.30 -8.83 -8.30
C ALA A 146 0.13 -7.51 -9.06
N VAL A 147 -0.27 -7.60 -10.32
CA VAL A 147 -0.51 -6.43 -11.16
C VAL A 147 -1.85 -6.65 -11.83
N PHE A 148 -2.75 -5.67 -11.73
CA PHE A 148 -4.09 -5.80 -12.29
C PHE A 148 -4.68 -4.44 -12.64
N GLU A 149 -5.67 -4.44 -13.51
CA GLU A 149 -6.35 -3.21 -13.91
C GLU A 149 -7.52 -2.91 -12.97
N ALA A 150 -7.76 -1.61 -12.76
CA ALA A 150 -8.96 -1.19 -12.07
C ALA A 150 -10.16 -1.44 -12.97
N ARG A 151 -11.23 -1.97 -12.40
CA ARG A 151 -12.48 -2.12 -13.11
C ARG A 151 -13.18 -0.77 -13.20
N ALA A 152 -13.81 -0.51 -14.34
CA ALA A 152 -14.69 0.63 -14.46
C ALA A 152 -15.85 0.47 -13.46
N PRO A 153 -16.39 1.59 -12.92
CA PRO A 153 -17.46 1.50 -11.93
C PRO A 153 -18.64 0.62 -12.34
N GLY A 154 -19.05 0.70 -13.59
CA GLY A 154 -20.14 -0.12 -14.09
C GLY A 154 -19.78 -1.60 -14.18
N GLU A 155 -18.56 -1.90 -14.57
CA GLU A 155 -18.08 -3.28 -14.67
C GLU A 155 -18.03 -3.96 -13.31
N PHE A 156 -17.55 -3.23 -12.31
CA PHE A 156 -17.45 -3.78 -10.98
C PHE A 156 -18.81 -4.18 -10.43
N THR A 157 -19.79 -3.31 -10.59
CA THR A 157 -21.14 -3.58 -10.13
C THR A 157 -21.79 -4.69 -10.95
N GLY A 158 -21.62 -4.64 -12.25
CA GLY A 158 -22.17 -5.64 -13.15
C GLY A 158 -21.60 -7.01 -12.93
N GLY A 159 -20.30 -7.09 -12.65
CA GLY A 159 -19.65 -8.35 -12.37
C GLY A 159 -20.24 -9.06 -11.16
N THR A 160 -20.54 -8.32 -10.13
CA THR A 160 -21.16 -8.90 -8.93
C THR A 160 -22.61 -9.29 -9.18
N GLY A 161 -23.31 -8.50 -9.95
CA GLY A 161 -24.70 -8.79 -10.25
C GLY A 161 -24.89 -10.00 -11.14
N GLN A 162 -23.88 -10.34 -11.90
CA GLN A 162 -23.93 -11.47 -12.80
C GLN A 162 -23.43 -12.77 -12.19
N ALA A 163 -22.86 -12.64 -11.03
CA ALA A 163 -22.30 -13.80 -10.36
C ALA A 163 -23.39 -14.77 -9.91
#